data_75c77f0c68562399aeef9931cb33972b
#
_entry.id   75c77f0c68562399aeef9931cb33972b
#
_cell.length_a   1.000
_cell.length_b   1.000
_cell.length_c   1.000
_cell.angle_alpha   90.00
_cell.angle_beta   90.00
_cell.angle_gamma   90.00
#
_symmetry.space_group_name_H-M   'P 1'
#
loop_
_entity.id
_entity.type
_entity.pdbx_description
1 polymer ?
#
loop_
_entity_poly.entity_id
_entity_poly.type
_entity_poly.pdbx_seq_one_letter_code
_entity_poly.pdbx_strand_id
1 'polypeptide(L)'
;MRYQEAYELIDIAVAEGKIAYPISPSLKEIFFDQILEEIALRVVKKRDSESFSTSGKSYIFTNANITEQVYKVELDKADVPFVPESSIISNVSDDDVSKIGYYLKTDVSTGSISTITGASPTVVTSASHGLSTGDYVLFSEIKGHYVTATKASHLNGKRLVVTYVSDNQFSVAIDSSSGTTAYDSGGVWEKDNKSIYLTKNPDSGDTLNVFYYAKPEPKNNISSRIDLPNQLIPSAIHRTIAHFLDLGGQLQMGSGHRGLAEKLELTYVETSRAKEPMPHIIPNPMQSFVTTRNGSIGNLTGADD
;
A
#
# COMPACT_ATOMS: atom_id res chain seq x y z
N MET A 1 13.75 14.01 -4.71
CA MET A 1 13.02 15.09 -4.00
C MET A 1 12.72 14.63 -2.58
N ARG A 2 12.76 15.53 -1.63
CA ARG A 2 12.40 15.30 -0.23
C ARG A 2 10.98 15.77 0.02
N TYR A 3 10.34 15.28 1.08
CA TYR A 3 8.98 15.71 1.46
C TYR A 3 8.90 17.22 1.70
N GLN A 4 9.89 17.82 2.36
CA GLN A 4 9.94 19.26 2.59
C GLN A 4 9.85 20.06 1.28
N GLU A 5 10.65 19.71 0.28
CA GLU A 5 10.65 20.36 -1.02
C GLU A 5 9.29 20.24 -1.73
N ALA A 6 8.65 19.06 -1.62
CA ALA A 6 7.32 18.85 -2.18
C ALA A 6 6.26 19.71 -1.49
N TYR A 7 6.31 19.83 -0.17
CA TYR A 7 5.37 20.64 0.59
C TYR A 7 5.53 22.14 0.31
N GLU A 8 6.76 22.63 0.14
CA GLU A 8 7.02 24.02 -0.26
C GLU A 8 6.42 24.32 -1.65
N LEU A 9 6.56 23.41 -2.61
CA LEU A 9 5.96 23.57 -3.93
C LEU A 9 4.41 23.55 -3.89
N ILE A 10 3.82 22.71 -3.06
CA ILE A 10 2.38 22.68 -2.85
C ILE A 10 1.91 24.01 -2.24
N ASP A 11 2.60 24.51 -1.22
CA ASP A 11 2.24 25.76 -0.54
C ASP A 11 2.30 26.96 -1.50
N ILE A 12 3.31 27.04 -2.34
CA ILE A 12 3.45 28.11 -3.35
C ILE A 12 2.26 28.07 -4.32
N ALA A 13 1.98 26.90 -4.89
CA ALA A 13 0.90 26.77 -5.89
C ALA A 13 -0.49 27.03 -5.29
N VAL A 14 -0.72 26.61 -4.05
CA VAL A 14 -1.97 26.88 -3.33
C VAL A 14 -2.12 28.36 -3.01
N ALA A 15 -1.04 29.04 -2.64
CA ALA A 15 -1.03 30.48 -2.40
C ALA A 15 -1.33 31.27 -3.71
N GLU A 16 -0.78 30.85 -4.84
CA GLU A 16 -1.06 31.42 -6.16
C GLU A 16 -2.53 31.25 -6.55
N GLY A 17 -3.15 30.13 -6.17
CA GLY A 17 -4.58 29.85 -6.36
C GLY A 17 -5.50 30.69 -5.48
N LYS A 18 -4.98 31.56 -4.60
CA LYS A 18 -5.75 32.42 -3.70
C LYS A 18 -6.81 31.69 -2.89
N ILE A 19 -6.45 30.51 -2.37
CA ILE A 19 -7.34 29.75 -1.51
C ILE A 19 -7.51 30.52 -0.20
N ALA A 20 -8.76 30.81 0.15
CA ALA A 20 -9.10 31.64 1.31
C ALA A 20 -8.85 30.97 2.67
N TYR A 21 -8.67 29.65 2.68
CA TYR A 21 -8.50 28.86 3.90
C TYR A 21 -7.07 28.38 4.06
N PRO A 22 -6.45 28.61 5.22
CA PRO A 22 -5.14 28.05 5.51
C PRO A 22 -5.24 26.51 5.56
N ILE A 23 -4.52 25.84 4.68
CA ILE A 23 -4.41 24.38 4.72
C ILE A 23 -3.55 24.01 5.92
N SER A 24 -4.09 23.21 6.84
CA SER A 24 -3.29 22.75 7.96
C SER A 24 -2.13 21.86 7.46
N PRO A 25 -0.93 21.97 8.06
CA PRO A 25 0.19 21.10 7.71
C PRO A 25 -0.17 19.60 7.80
N SER A 26 -0.92 19.20 8.81
CA SER A 26 -1.36 17.81 8.98
C SER A 26 -2.27 17.32 7.84
N LEU A 27 -3.19 18.17 7.38
CA LEU A 27 -4.08 17.84 6.27
C LEU A 27 -3.29 17.67 4.97
N LYS A 28 -2.33 18.54 4.73
CA LYS A 28 -1.43 18.44 3.58
C LYS A 28 -0.62 17.14 3.59
N GLU A 29 -0.09 16.77 4.75
CA GLU A 29 0.64 15.52 4.92
C GLU A 29 -0.23 14.31 4.62
N ILE A 30 -1.42 14.25 5.20
CA ILE A 30 -2.35 13.13 5.00
C ILE A 30 -2.70 12.95 3.52
N PHE A 31 -3.11 14.01 2.84
CA PHE A 31 -3.47 13.92 1.43
C PHE A 31 -2.30 13.59 0.52
N PHE A 32 -1.14 14.16 0.79
CA PHE A 32 0.05 13.86 -0.01
C PHE A 32 0.46 12.39 0.14
N ASP A 33 0.47 11.87 1.37
CA ASP A 33 0.81 10.47 1.64
C ASP A 33 -0.21 9.50 1.02
N GLN A 34 -1.50 9.81 1.05
CA GLN A 34 -2.54 9.03 0.37
C GLN A 34 -2.36 9.00 -1.15
N ILE A 35 -2.01 10.15 -1.74
CA ILE A 35 -1.76 10.25 -3.18
C ILE A 35 -0.49 9.48 -3.57
N LEU A 36 0.56 9.54 -2.77
CA LEU A 36 1.77 8.74 -2.99
C LEU A 36 1.46 7.25 -2.99
N GLU A 37 0.66 6.79 -2.01
CA GLU A 37 0.22 5.39 -1.94
C GLU A 37 -0.61 5.01 -3.17
N GLU A 38 -1.58 5.82 -3.56
CA GLU A 38 -2.40 5.58 -4.76
C GLU A 38 -1.53 5.43 -6.02
N ILE A 39 -0.60 6.35 -6.25
CA ILE A 39 0.30 6.30 -7.41
C ILE A 39 1.21 5.07 -7.35
N ALA A 40 1.75 4.74 -6.18
CA ALA A 40 2.61 3.57 -6.02
C ALA A 40 1.87 2.28 -6.37
N LEU A 41 0.66 2.09 -5.88
CA LEU A 41 -0.13 0.88 -6.09
C LEU A 41 -0.73 0.79 -7.50
N ARG A 42 -1.16 1.92 -8.06
CA ARG A 42 -1.85 1.96 -9.34
C ARG A 42 -0.90 2.04 -10.54
N VAL A 43 0.15 2.85 -10.42
CA VAL A 43 1.04 3.20 -11.54
C VAL A 43 2.36 2.45 -11.48
N VAL A 44 3.05 2.49 -10.33
CA VAL A 44 4.39 1.88 -10.19
C VAL A 44 4.30 0.38 -10.07
N LYS A 45 3.37 -0.13 -9.24
CA LYS A 45 3.21 -1.56 -8.95
C LYS A 45 4.54 -2.22 -8.56
N LYS A 46 5.27 -1.59 -7.64
CA LYS A 46 6.54 -2.12 -7.13
C LYS A 46 6.29 -3.51 -6.56
N ARG A 47 6.86 -4.52 -7.19
CA ARG A 47 6.76 -5.91 -6.75
C ARG A 47 7.73 -6.13 -5.58
N ASP A 48 7.24 -6.82 -4.57
CA ASP A 48 8.03 -7.23 -3.42
C ASP A 48 7.57 -8.61 -2.96
N SER A 49 8.33 -9.24 -2.09
CA SER A 49 8.01 -10.57 -1.57
C SER A 49 8.52 -10.75 -0.15
N GLU A 50 7.75 -11.44 0.65
CA GLU A 50 8.14 -11.87 1.99
C GLU A 50 8.02 -13.39 2.10
N SER A 51 8.94 -13.99 2.87
CA SER A 51 8.97 -15.43 3.13
C SER A 51 8.72 -15.68 4.61
N PHE A 52 7.79 -16.56 4.89
CA PHE A 52 7.39 -16.96 6.24
C PHE A 52 7.60 -18.45 6.43
N SER A 53 8.17 -18.85 7.57
CA SER A 53 8.16 -20.25 7.98
C SER A 53 6.83 -20.55 8.68
N THR A 54 6.14 -21.59 8.23
CA THR A 54 4.85 -21.99 8.82
C THR A 54 5.07 -22.71 10.15
N SER A 55 4.17 -22.50 11.08
CA SER A 55 4.17 -23.16 12.40
C SER A 55 3.10 -24.26 12.51
N GLY A 56 2.62 -24.78 11.37
CA GLY A 56 1.51 -25.73 11.34
C GLY A 56 0.14 -25.08 11.59
N LYS A 57 0.06 -23.73 11.57
CA LYS A 57 -1.19 -22.99 11.70
C LYS A 57 -1.66 -22.50 10.34
N SER A 58 -2.97 -22.47 10.15
CA SER A 58 -3.59 -22.01 8.91
C SER A 58 -3.54 -20.51 8.68
N TYR A 59 -2.97 -19.73 9.60
CA TYR A 59 -2.85 -18.28 9.45
C TYR A 59 -1.43 -17.81 9.69
N ILE A 60 -1.02 -16.82 8.93
CA ILE A 60 0.27 -16.13 9.06
C ILE A 60 0.00 -14.64 9.09
N PHE A 61 0.50 -14.00 10.14
CA PHE A 61 0.50 -12.55 10.21
C PHE A 61 1.58 -12.03 9.27
N THR A 62 1.14 -11.19 8.36
CA THR A 62 2.05 -10.55 7.43
C THR A 62 2.51 -9.23 8.01
N ASN A 63 3.82 -9.01 7.99
CA ASN A 63 4.32 -7.67 8.25
C ASN A 63 3.85 -6.74 7.14
N ALA A 64 3.24 -5.77 7.50
CA ALA A 64 3.07 -4.41 7.14
C ALA A 64 3.06 -3.92 5.70
N ASN A 65 3.89 -4.36 4.84
CA ASN A 65 3.94 -3.89 3.46
C ASN A 65 3.02 -4.68 2.53
N ILE A 66 2.43 -5.75 3.04
CA ILE A 66 1.44 -6.53 2.30
C ILE A 66 0.16 -5.72 2.22
N THR A 67 -0.08 -5.19 1.05
CA THR A 67 -1.28 -4.44 0.70
C THR A 67 -2.42 -5.40 0.38
N GLU A 68 -3.61 -4.86 0.09
CA GLU A 68 -4.73 -5.63 -0.49
C GLU A 68 -4.40 -6.25 -1.84
N GLN A 69 -3.23 -5.95 -2.38
CA GLN A 69 -2.79 -6.37 -3.70
C GLN A 69 -1.73 -7.47 -3.63
N VAL A 70 -1.98 -8.52 -2.84
CA VAL A 70 -1.27 -9.78 -3.00
C VAL A 70 -1.65 -10.35 -4.36
N TYR A 71 -0.66 -10.59 -5.22
CA TYR A 71 -0.92 -11.12 -6.56
C TYR A 71 -0.53 -12.59 -6.71
N LYS A 72 0.27 -13.13 -5.77
CA LYS A 72 0.70 -14.52 -5.79
C LYS A 72 1.08 -14.98 -4.39
N VAL A 73 0.75 -16.21 -4.06
CA VAL A 73 1.24 -16.92 -2.87
C VAL A 73 1.78 -18.26 -3.30
N GLU A 74 2.90 -18.67 -2.74
CA GLU A 74 3.51 -19.99 -2.94
C GLU A 74 3.75 -20.67 -1.59
N LEU A 75 3.46 -21.95 -1.51
CA LEU A 75 3.83 -22.83 -0.40
C LEU A 75 4.82 -23.85 -0.92
N ASP A 76 6.04 -23.86 -0.40
CA ASP A 76 7.15 -24.73 -0.85
C ASP A 76 7.35 -24.69 -2.38
N LYS A 77 7.28 -23.48 -2.96
CA LYS A 77 7.36 -23.21 -4.41
C LYS A 77 6.16 -23.68 -5.24
N ALA A 78 5.13 -24.24 -4.62
CA ALA A 78 3.88 -24.55 -5.29
C ALA A 78 2.92 -23.36 -5.22
N ASP A 79 2.30 -22.99 -6.34
CA ASP A 79 1.32 -21.90 -6.39
C ASP A 79 0.07 -22.25 -5.56
N VAL A 80 -0.30 -21.34 -4.66
CA VAL A 80 -1.52 -21.44 -3.83
C VAL A 80 -2.58 -20.51 -4.43
N PRO A 81 -3.74 -21.02 -4.88
CA PRO A 81 -4.77 -20.19 -5.49
C PRO A 81 -5.47 -19.31 -4.46
N PHE A 82 -5.88 -18.12 -4.89
CA PHE A 82 -6.75 -17.26 -4.09
C PHE A 82 -8.18 -17.84 -4.02
N VAL A 83 -8.74 -17.90 -2.81
CA VAL A 83 -10.10 -18.35 -2.54
C VAL A 83 -10.83 -17.23 -1.81
N PRO A 84 -11.95 -16.71 -2.34
CA PRO A 84 -12.75 -15.73 -1.62
C PRO A 84 -13.26 -16.28 -0.29
N GLU A 85 -13.19 -15.49 0.78
CA GLU A 85 -13.67 -15.90 2.13
C GLU A 85 -15.12 -16.41 2.10
N SER A 86 -15.97 -15.80 1.27
CA SER A 86 -17.36 -16.22 1.07
C SER A 86 -17.52 -17.65 0.54
N SER A 87 -16.51 -18.17 -0.14
CA SER A 87 -16.54 -19.53 -0.71
C SER A 87 -16.16 -20.61 0.32
N ILE A 88 -15.51 -20.22 1.41
CA ILE A 88 -15.02 -21.16 2.44
C ILE A 88 -16.18 -21.61 3.33
N ILE A 89 -17.16 -20.73 3.57
CA ILE A 89 -18.29 -21.00 4.47
C ILE A 89 -19.28 -22.03 3.89
N SER A 90 -19.28 -22.25 2.59
CA SER A 90 -20.33 -23.03 1.93
C SER A 90 -19.95 -24.46 1.57
N ASN A 91 -18.68 -24.88 1.55
CA ASN A 91 -18.29 -26.14 0.91
C ASN A 91 -17.11 -26.91 1.53
N VAL A 92 -16.75 -26.71 2.76
CA VAL A 92 -15.72 -27.55 3.38
C VAL A 92 -16.38 -28.78 4.03
N SER A 93 -16.69 -29.79 3.22
CA SER A 93 -16.61 -31.15 3.72
C SER A 93 -15.13 -31.54 3.75
N ASP A 94 -14.68 -32.08 4.87
CA ASP A 94 -13.28 -32.43 5.17
C ASP A 94 -12.59 -33.34 4.13
N ASP A 95 -13.31 -33.91 3.19
CA ASP A 95 -12.82 -34.94 2.27
C ASP A 95 -12.38 -34.44 0.89
N ASP A 96 -12.61 -33.15 0.52
CA ASP A 96 -12.35 -32.68 -0.84
C ASP A 96 -11.27 -31.57 -0.92
N VAL A 97 -10.46 -31.41 0.13
CA VAL A 97 -9.39 -30.39 0.17
C VAL A 97 -8.10 -30.95 -0.46
N SER A 98 -8.14 -31.31 -1.72
CA SER A 98 -6.93 -31.66 -2.47
C SER A 98 -6.08 -30.44 -2.82
N LYS A 99 -6.60 -29.20 -2.68
CA LYS A 99 -5.91 -27.98 -3.04
C LYS A 99 -5.95 -26.98 -1.87
N ILE A 100 -4.76 -26.63 -1.38
CA ILE A 100 -4.59 -25.53 -0.44
C ILE A 100 -4.89 -24.24 -1.20
N GLY A 101 -5.77 -23.40 -0.64
CA GLY A 101 -6.06 -22.05 -1.10
C GLY A 101 -5.68 -21.02 -0.04
N TYR A 102 -5.59 -19.75 -0.42
CA TYR A 102 -5.41 -18.67 0.54
C TYR A 102 -6.49 -17.59 0.42
N TYR A 103 -6.74 -16.91 1.51
CA TYR A 103 -7.57 -15.69 1.54
C TYR A 103 -6.92 -14.65 2.46
N LEU A 104 -7.29 -13.39 2.26
CA LEU A 104 -6.77 -12.27 3.03
C LEU A 104 -7.82 -11.83 4.04
N LYS A 105 -7.39 -11.61 5.26
CA LYS A 105 -8.21 -11.01 6.30
C LYS A 105 -7.48 -9.80 6.87
N THR A 106 -8.18 -8.68 6.97
CA THR A 106 -7.66 -7.49 7.64
C THR A 106 -7.99 -7.57 9.11
N ASP A 107 -6.97 -7.53 9.95
CA ASP A 107 -7.16 -7.40 11.39
C ASP A 107 -7.25 -5.91 11.70
N VAL A 108 -8.47 -5.45 11.92
CA VAL A 108 -8.78 -4.07 12.28
C VAL A 108 -9.00 -4.02 13.78
N SER A 109 -8.04 -3.51 14.51
CA SER A 109 -8.21 -3.11 15.88
C SER A 109 -7.85 -1.64 16.04
N THR A 110 -8.58 -0.93 16.88
CA THR A 110 -8.38 0.49 17.13
C THR A 110 -8.25 0.73 18.61
N GLY A 111 -7.54 1.77 19.00
CA GLY A 111 -7.45 2.17 20.37
C GLY A 111 -7.24 3.66 20.55
N SER A 112 -7.69 4.19 21.69
CA SER A 112 -7.49 5.58 22.05
C SER A 112 -6.12 5.80 22.68
N ILE A 113 -5.54 6.96 22.41
CA ILE A 113 -4.26 7.38 22.96
C ILE A 113 -4.52 8.23 24.21
N SER A 114 -3.82 7.89 25.29
CA SER A 114 -3.89 8.67 26.53
C SER A 114 -2.72 9.62 26.72
N THR A 115 -1.51 9.23 26.30
CA THR A 115 -0.33 10.10 26.32
C THR A 115 0.66 9.73 25.22
N ILE A 116 1.46 10.72 24.82
CA ILE A 116 2.59 10.55 23.90
C ILE A 116 3.79 11.28 24.50
N THR A 117 4.94 10.60 24.55
CA THR A 117 6.18 11.20 25.07
C THR A 117 6.96 11.91 23.98
N GLY A 118 7.60 13.03 24.34
CA GLY A 118 8.65 13.64 23.52
C GLY A 118 9.96 12.90 23.72
N ALA A 119 10.15 11.77 23.06
CA ALA A 119 11.31 10.88 23.22
C ALA A 119 11.80 10.34 21.88
N SER A 120 12.94 9.66 21.89
CA SER A 120 13.49 8.91 20.77
C SER A 120 13.87 7.49 21.23
N PRO A 121 13.10 6.44 20.87
CA PRO A 121 11.85 6.45 20.12
C PRO A 121 10.67 7.08 20.89
N THR A 122 9.67 7.57 20.16
CA THR A 122 8.43 8.09 20.76
C THR A 122 7.63 6.97 21.38
N VAL A 123 7.20 7.13 22.64
CA VAL A 123 6.36 6.17 23.35
C VAL A 123 4.92 6.67 23.39
N VAL A 124 3.99 5.78 23.03
CA VAL A 124 2.54 6.01 23.03
C VAL A 124 1.92 5.15 24.13
N THR A 125 1.07 5.77 24.95
CA THR A 125 0.30 5.06 25.96
C THR A 125 -1.14 4.89 25.48
N SER A 126 -1.58 3.64 25.46
CA SER A 126 -2.95 3.23 25.09
C SER A 126 -3.32 2.00 25.90
N ALA A 127 -4.38 2.07 26.67
CA ALA A 127 -4.77 1.00 27.59
C ALA A 127 -5.10 -0.30 26.84
N SER A 128 -4.51 -1.42 27.28
CA SER A 128 -4.79 -2.77 26.79
C SER A 128 -4.75 -2.85 25.25
N HIS A 129 -3.74 -2.28 24.63
CA HIS A 129 -3.70 -2.09 23.18
C HIS A 129 -3.62 -3.39 22.36
N GLY A 130 -3.15 -4.50 22.94
CA GLY A 130 -3.08 -5.80 22.25
C GLY A 130 -2.15 -5.86 21.04
N LEU A 131 -1.30 -4.84 20.85
CA LEU A 131 -0.33 -4.79 19.75
C LEU A 131 0.91 -5.60 20.09
N SER A 132 1.55 -6.16 19.09
CA SER A 132 2.83 -6.87 19.17
C SER A 132 3.92 -6.12 18.40
N THR A 133 5.17 -6.39 18.75
CA THR A 133 6.30 -5.86 17.98
C THR A 133 6.22 -6.34 16.53
N GLY A 134 6.33 -5.39 15.59
CA GLY A 134 6.17 -5.64 14.16
C GLY A 134 4.78 -5.29 13.61
N ASP A 135 3.78 -5.07 14.46
CA ASP A 135 2.50 -4.56 14.01
C ASP A 135 2.66 -3.15 13.43
N TYR A 136 1.79 -2.81 12.49
CA TYR A 136 1.71 -1.45 11.96
C TYR A 136 0.45 -0.77 12.44
N VAL A 137 0.60 0.50 12.76
CA VAL A 137 -0.51 1.34 13.18
C VAL A 137 -0.53 2.64 12.38
N LEU A 138 -1.73 3.04 11.97
CA LEU A 138 -2.02 4.35 11.41
C LEU A 138 -2.54 5.26 12.53
N PHE A 139 -1.98 6.46 12.62
CA PHE A 139 -2.38 7.43 13.64
C PHE A 139 -3.29 8.51 13.06
N SER A 140 -4.29 8.91 13.85
CA SER A 140 -5.21 10.01 13.52
C SER A 140 -5.65 10.78 14.75
N GLU A 141 -6.21 11.97 14.54
CA GLU A 141 -6.87 12.81 15.54
C GLU A 141 -6.04 13.25 16.76
N ILE A 142 -4.71 13.13 16.70
CA ILE A 142 -3.81 13.59 17.75
C ILE A 142 -3.76 15.12 17.74
N LYS A 143 -4.01 15.74 18.90
CA LYS A 143 -3.85 17.18 19.14
C LYS A 143 -2.58 17.44 19.93
N GLY A 144 -1.84 18.48 19.53
CA GLY A 144 -0.49 18.68 20.03
C GLY A 144 0.52 17.76 19.34
N HIS A 145 1.70 17.59 19.93
CA HIS A 145 2.77 16.74 19.42
C HIS A 145 3.18 17.10 17.98
N TYR A 146 3.32 18.39 17.71
CA TYR A 146 3.72 18.93 16.41
C TYR A 146 5.20 19.28 16.38
N VAL A 147 5.80 19.21 15.20
CA VAL A 147 7.11 19.80 14.94
C VAL A 147 6.99 21.32 15.12
N THR A 148 7.70 21.90 16.07
CA THR A 148 7.57 23.31 16.43
C THR A 148 7.81 24.25 15.25
N ALA A 149 8.80 23.95 14.40
CA ALA A 149 9.15 24.77 13.26
C ALA A 149 8.11 24.76 12.13
N THR A 150 7.45 23.63 11.90
CA THR A 150 6.56 23.43 10.74
C THR A 150 5.11 23.26 11.13
N LYS A 151 4.81 23.07 12.42
CA LYS A 151 3.51 22.70 12.97
C LYS A 151 2.90 21.44 12.35
N ALA A 152 3.75 20.63 11.70
CA ALA A 152 3.34 19.35 11.14
C ALA A 152 3.23 18.30 12.25
N SER A 153 2.25 17.43 12.19
CA SER A 153 2.12 16.33 13.14
C SER A 153 3.29 15.35 13.00
N HIS A 154 3.80 14.87 14.12
CA HIS A 154 4.78 13.78 14.12
C HIS A 154 4.16 12.43 13.78
N LEU A 155 2.88 12.22 14.08
CA LEU A 155 2.22 10.91 14.02
C LEU A 155 0.99 10.88 13.10
N ASN A 156 0.12 11.91 13.12
CA ASN A 156 -1.11 11.89 12.33
C ASN A 156 -0.86 11.59 10.84
N GLY A 157 -1.64 10.66 10.29
CA GLY A 157 -1.54 10.22 8.91
C GLY A 157 -0.34 9.33 8.63
N LYS A 158 0.44 8.96 9.66
CA LYS A 158 1.59 8.08 9.48
C LYS A 158 1.26 6.65 9.87
N ARG A 159 1.70 5.74 9.02
CA ARG A 159 1.71 4.31 9.25
C ARG A 159 3.08 3.92 9.77
N LEU A 160 3.15 3.44 11.01
CA LEU A 160 4.41 3.21 11.71
C LEU A 160 4.44 1.81 12.32
N VAL A 161 5.66 1.25 12.38
CA VAL A 161 5.91 -0.04 13.04
C VAL A 161 5.91 0.14 14.54
N VAL A 162 5.22 -0.76 15.21
CA VAL A 162 5.15 -0.86 16.66
C VAL A 162 6.32 -1.66 17.21
N THR A 163 6.92 -1.17 18.28
CA THR A 163 7.72 -1.97 19.19
C THR A 163 6.97 -2.06 20.53
N TYR A 164 6.60 -3.27 20.92
CA TYR A 164 5.92 -3.53 22.19
C TYR A 164 6.78 -3.11 23.38
N VAL A 165 6.21 -2.40 24.34
CA VAL A 165 6.85 -1.99 25.59
C VAL A 165 6.17 -2.65 26.79
N SER A 166 4.84 -2.54 26.88
CA SER A 166 4.00 -3.17 27.88
C SER A 166 2.56 -3.27 27.39
N ASP A 167 1.67 -3.91 28.12
CA ASP A 167 0.24 -4.03 27.75
C ASP A 167 -0.46 -2.67 27.50
N ASN A 168 0.10 -1.61 28.06
CA ASN A 168 -0.46 -0.25 27.96
C ASN A 168 0.45 0.73 27.21
N GLN A 169 1.61 0.29 26.71
CA GLN A 169 2.58 1.15 26.05
C GLN A 169 3.24 0.44 24.87
N PHE A 170 3.42 1.17 23.79
CA PHE A 170 4.24 0.79 22.67
C PHE A 170 5.07 1.97 22.18
N SER A 171 6.14 1.72 21.48
CA SER A 171 6.96 2.77 20.87
C SER A 171 6.95 2.67 19.35
N VAL A 172 7.19 3.81 18.72
CA VAL A 172 7.37 3.94 17.26
C VAL A 172 8.69 4.63 16.96
N ALA A 173 9.33 4.25 15.87
CA ALA A 173 10.68 4.73 15.49
C ALA A 173 10.64 6.18 14.97
N ILE A 174 10.13 7.10 15.79
CA ILE A 174 10.14 8.55 15.54
C ILE A 174 10.91 9.23 16.67
N ASP A 175 11.78 10.15 16.29
CA ASP A 175 12.44 11.05 17.23
C ASP A 175 11.59 12.32 17.43
N SER A 176 11.00 12.44 18.61
CA SER A 176 10.25 13.61 19.05
C SER A 176 10.88 14.26 20.30
N SER A 177 12.13 13.94 20.62
CA SER A 177 12.82 14.39 21.81
C SER A 177 13.12 15.90 21.83
N SER A 178 13.20 16.53 20.66
CA SER A 178 13.50 17.95 20.54
C SER A 178 12.66 18.61 19.44
N GLY A 179 12.41 19.91 19.60
CA GLY A 179 11.65 20.68 18.59
C GLY A 179 10.20 20.26 18.43
N THR A 180 9.62 19.60 19.44
CA THR A 180 8.26 19.08 19.44
C THR A 180 7.41 19.79 20.49
N THR A 181 6.18 20.14 20.17
CA THR A 181 5.19 20.59 21.15
C THR A 181 4.73 19.41 22.00
N ALA A 182 4.31 19.68 23.25
CA ALA A 182 3.71 18.64 24.09
C ALA A 182 2.46 18.05 23.43
N TYR A 183 2.19 16.77 23.74
CA TYR A 183 0.90 16.16 23.46
C TYR A 183 -0.16 16.86 24.29
N ASP A 184 -1.29 17.19 23.68
CA ASP A 184 -2.42 17.87 24.34
C ASP A 184 -3.53 16.86 24.65
N SER A 185 -4.14 16.30 23.63
CA SER A 185 -5.28 15.38 23.81
C SER A 185 -5.64 14.61 22.54
N GLY A 186 -6.57 13.68 22.66
CA GLY A 186 -7.17 12.94 21.57
C GLY A 186 -6.23 11.88 21.01
N GLY A 187 -6.47 11.50 19.79
CA GLY A 187 -5.69 10.49 19.05
C GLY A 187 -6.26 9.09 19.14
N VAL A 188 -6.26 8.49 17.97
CA VAL A 188 -6.63 7.09 17.74
C VAL A 188 -5.51 6.45 16.96
N TRP A 189 -5.19 5.22 17.27
CA TRP A 189 -4.43 4.35 16.41
C TRP A 189 -5.33 3.25 15.83
N GLU A 190 -5.07 2.89 14.60
CA GLU A 190 -5.74 1.80 13.91
C GLU A 190 -4.68 0.80 13.44
N LYS A 191 -4.87 -0.47 13.77
CA LYS A 191 -3.99 -1.55 13.32
C LYS A 191 -4.22 -1.77 11.83
N ASP A 192 -3.16 -1.64 11.05
CA ASP A 192 -3.17 -1.81 9.59
C ASP A 192 -2.38 -3.07 9.19
N ASN A 193 -2.72 -4.18 9.82
CA ASN A 193 -2.15 -5.48 9.51
C ASN A 193 -3.11 -6.29 8.64
N LYS A 194 -2.52 -7.03 7.71
CA LYS A 194 -3.24 -8.06 6.97
C LYS A 194 -2.71 -9.42 7.35
N SER A 195 -3.60 -10.37 7.41
CA SER A 195 -3.26 -11.77 7.67
C SER A 195 -3.60 -12.61 6.45
N ILE A 196 -2.71 -13.52 6.12
CA ILE A 196 -2.95 -14.56 5.12
C ILE A 196 -3.44 -15.78 5.84
N TYR A 197 -4.60 -16.26 5.45
CA TYR A 197 -5.18 -17.51 5.91
C TYR A 197 -5.08 -18.55 4.80
N LEU A 198 -4.70 -19.76 5.19
CA LEU A 198 -4.71 -20.92 4.32
C LEU A 198 -5.96 -21.76 4.62
N THR A 199 -6.56 -22.34 3.61
CA THR A 199 -7.74 -23.20 3.77
C THR A 199 -7.45 -24.51 4.49
N LYS A 200 -6.18 -24.90 4.56
CA LYS A 200 -5.68 -26.07 5.27
C LYS A 200 -4.42 -25.69 6.06
N ASN A 201 -4.21 -26.34 7.19
CA ASN A 201 -2.96 -26.18 7.94
C ASN A 201 -1.78 -26.70 7.09
N PRO A 202 -0.76 -25.87 6.86
CA PRO A 202 0.50 -26.31 6.26
C PRO A 202 1.29 -27.19 7.25
N ASP A 203 2.27 -27.92 6.77
CA ASP A 203 3.20 -28.61 7.65
C ASP A 203 4.11 -27.60 8.38
N SER A 204 4.54 -27.97 9.58
CA SER A 204 5.45 -27.11 10.33
C SER A 204 6.82 -27.10 9.67
N GLY A 205 7.28 -25.89 9.32
CA GLY A 205 8.57 -25.70 8.66
C GLY A 205 8.46 -25.45 7.15
N ASP A 206 7.26 -25.61 6.56
CA ASP A 206 7.03 -25.19 5.17
C ASP A 206 7.32 -23.71 5.00
N THR A 207 7.69 -23.32 3.80
CA THR A 207 7.97 -21.92 3.46
C THR A 207 6.83 -21.32 2.65
N LEU A 208 6.15 -20.32 3.22
CA LEU A 208 5.15 -19.53 2.52
C LEU A 208 5.81 -18.26 1.95
N ASN A 209 5.81 -18.13 0.63
CA ASN A 209 6.26 -16.93 -0.05
C ASN A 209 5.05 -16.12 -0.50
N VAL A 210 5.00 -14.86 -0.12
CA VAL A 210 3.92 -13.94 -0.46
C VAL A 210 4.47 -12.86 -1.35
N PHE A 211 3.88 -12.71 -2.55
CA PHE A 211 4.25 -11.73 -3.54
C PHE A 211 3.15 -10.66 -3.62
N TYR A 212 3.53 -9.40 -3.46
CA TYR A 212 2.58 -8.29 -3.36
C TYR A 212 3.10 -7.01 -4.03
N TYR A 213 2.22 -6.04 -4.20
CA TYR A 213 2.63 -4.69 -4.59
C TYR A 213 2.86 -3.86 -3.34
N ALA A 214 4.11 -3.41 -3.15
CA ALA A 214 4.52 -2.69 -1.97
C ALA A 214 3.98 -1.24 -1.94
N LYS A 215 3.53 -0.82 -0.77
CA LYS A 215 3.29 0.60 -0.47
C LYS A 215 4.62 1.36 -0.39
N PRO A 216 4.60 2.68 -0.60
CA PRO A 216 5.79 3.50 -0.34
C PRO A 216 6.22 3.36 1.13
N GLU A 217 7.52 3.42 1.35
CA GLU A 217 8.06 3.49 2.71
C GLU A 217 7.48 4.70 3.45
N PRO A 218 6.98 4.49 4.68
CA PRO A 218 6.43 5.58 5.47
C PRO A 218 7.53 6.62 5.77
N LYS A 219 7.18 7.90 5.68
CA LYS A 219 8.13 8.94 6.00
C LYS A 219 8.46 8.94 7.50
N ASN A 220 9.75 8.91 7.80
CA ASN A 220 10.22 9.02 9.19
C ASN A 220 10.32 10.50 9.64
N ASN A 221 10.61 11.40 8.70
CA ASN A 221 10.67 12.84 8.94
C ASN A 221 10.49 13.62 7.63
N ILE A 222 10.29 14.93 7.75
CA ILE A 222 10.07 15.84 6.61
C ILE A 222 11.28 15.93 5.65
N SER A 223 12.48 15.60 6.13
CA SER A 223 13.70 15.58 5.32
C SER A 223 13.93 14.25 4.62
N SER A 224 13.07 13.23 4.86
CA SER A 224 13.14 11.94 4.18
C SER A 224 12.94 12.11 2.68
N ARG A 225 13.53 11.20 1.90
CA ARG A 225 13.24 11.09 0.47
C ARG A 225 11.87 10.46 0.27
N ILE A 226 11.19 10.90 -0.77
CA ILE A 226 9.93 10.30 -1.21
C ILE A 226 10.26 8.97 -1.89
N ASP A 227 9.68 7.88 -1.43
CA ASP A 227 9.81 6.54 -2.03
C ASP A 227 8.87 6.38 -3.23
N LEU A 228 9.17 7.13 -4.27
CA LEU A 228 8.50 7.05 -5.56
C LEU A 228 9.52 7.35 -6.66
N PRO A 229 9.39 6.78 -7.86
CA PRO A 229 10.21 7.17 -8.99
C PRO A 229 10.19 8.68 -9.21
N ASN A 230 11.37 9.30 -9.37
CA ASN A 230 11.49 10.76 -9.49
C ASN A 230 10.59 11.37 -10.58
N GLN A 231 10.28 10.60 -11.62
CA GLN A 231 9.39 11.01 -12.73
C GLN A 231 7.92 11.15 -12.30
N LEU A 232 7.50 10.47 -11.24
CA LEU A 232 6.12 10.48 -10.73
C LEU A 232 5.90 11.42 -9.54
N ILE A 233 6.96 11.90 -8.91
CA ILE A 233 6.83 12.86 -7.80
C ILE A 233 6.10 14.14 -8.22
N PRO A 234 6.37 14.73 -9.40
CA PRO A 234 5.59 15.88 -9.87
C PRO A 234 4.10 15.56 -10.05
N SER A 235 3.74 14.33 -10.48
CA SER A 235 2.34 13.92 -10.55
C SER A 235 1.68 13.95 -9.18
N ALA A 236 2.32 13.41 -8.14
CA ALA A 236 1.81 13.45 -6.78
C ALA A 236 1.58 14.89 -6.28
N ILE A 237 2.53 15.78 -6.55
CA ILE A 237 2.43 17.20 -6.20
C ILE A 237 1.22 17.83 -6.92
N HIS A 238 1.09 17.63 -8.23
CA HIS A 238 -0.02 18.19 -9.01
C HIS A 238 -1.39 17.65 -8.57
N ARG A 239 -1.51 16.37 -8.21
CA ARG A 239 -2.74 15.80 -7.65
C ARG A 239 -3.10 16.45 -6.32
N THR A 240 -2.12 16.63 -5.45
CA THR A 240 -2.33 17.28 -4.15
C THR A 240 -2.76 18.73 -4.31
N ILE A 241 -2.11 19.49 -5.19
CA ILE A 241 -2.49 20.86 -5.51
C ILE A 241 -3.92 20.91 -6.08
N ALA A 242 -4.24 20.02 -7.02
CA ALA A 242 -5.58 19.94 -7.59
C ALA A 242 -6.65 19.72 -6.53
N HIS A 243 -6.39 18.80 -5.59
CA HIS A 243 -7.32 18.53 -4.50
C HIS A 243 -7.60 19.76 -3.65
N PHE A 244 -6.54 20.50 -3.26
CA PHE A 244 -6.73 21.72 -2.46
C PHE A 244 -7.37 22.87 -3.23
N LEU A 245 -7.07 23.02 -4.51
CA LEU A 245 -7.72 24.01 -5.37
C LEU A 245 -9.22 23.72 -5.51
N ASP A 246 -9.61 22.45 -5.65
CA ASP A 246 -11.01 22.04 -5.70
C ASP A 246 -11.74 22.33 -4.38
N LEU A 247 -11.12 22.03 -3.25
CA LEU A 247 -11.67 22.38 -1.92
C LEU A 247 -11.82 23.89 -1.76
N GLY A 248 -10.93 24.69 -2.36
CA GLY A 248 -10.99 26.14 -2.39
C GLY A 248 -11.94 26.72 -3.43
N GLY A 249 -12.67 25.88 -4.18
CA GLY A 249 -13.60 26.31 -5.23
C GLY A 249 -12.94 26.71 -6.55
N GLN A 250 -11.63 26.49 -6.72
CA GLN A 250 -10.86 26.82 -7.92
C GLN A 250 -10.86 25.64 -8.92
N LEU A 251 -12.04 25.16 -9.29
CA LEU A 251 -12.23 23.91 -10.06
C LEU A 251 -11.49 23.89 -11.40
N GLN A 252 -11.42 25.03 -12.11
CA GLN A 252 -10.74 25.10 -13.40
C GLN A 252 -9.23 24.92 -13.25
N MET A 253 -8.62 25.55 -12.26
CA MET A 253 -7.20 25.39 -11.96
C MET A 253 -6.91 23.98 -11.47
N GLY A 254 -7.75 23.43 -10.59
CA GLY A 254 -7.66 22.05 -10.12
C GLY A 254 -7.71 21.04 -11.28
N SER A 255 -8.62 21.23 -12.23
CA SER A 255 -8.70 20.41 -13.44
C SER A 255 -7.43 20.46 -14.29
N GLY A 256 -6.81 21.64 -14.44
CA GLY A 256 -5.52 21.78 -15.12
C GLY A 256 -4.41 20.97 -14.48
N HIS A 257 -4.30 21.03 -13.15
CA HIS A 257 -3.31 20.24 -12.41
C HIS A 257 -3.56 18.73 -12.50
N ARG A 258 -4.83 18.26 -12.46
CA ARG A 258 -5.16 16.85 -12.69
C ARG A 258 -4.72 16.37 -14.06
N GLY A 259 -5.01 17.14 -15.11
CA GLY A 259 -4.59 16.80 -16.47
C GLY A 259 -3.08 16.70 -16.65
N LEU A 260 -2.31 17.57 -15.97
CA LEU A 260 -0.84 17.46 -15.94
C LEU A 260 -0.37 16.18 -15.20
N ALA A 261 -0.97 15.87 -14.08
CA ALA A 261 -0.64 14.66 -13.32
C ALA A 261 -0.90 13.39 -14.15
N GLU A 262 -2.06 13.27 -14.77
CA GLU A 262 -2.42 12.14 -15.63
C GLU A 262 -1.46 11.97 -16.81
N LYS A 263 -1.07 13.08 -17.45
CA LYS A 263 -0.08 13.04 -18.53
C LYS A 263 1.26 12.51 -18.08
N LEU A 264 1.73 12.92 -16.90
CA LEU A 264 3.00 12.42 -16.32
C LEU A 264 2.93 10.92 -16.02
N GLU A 265 1.81 10.44 -15.48
CA GLU A 265 1.59 9.03 -15.18
C GLU A 265 1.55 8.18 -16.46
N LEU A 266 0.83 8.63 -17.49
CA LEU A 266 0.79 7.95 -18.78
C LEU A 266 2.18 7.87 -19.41
N THR A 267 2.92 8.97 -19.41
CA THR A 267 4.30 9.00 -19.93
C THR A 267 5.20 8.01 -19.18
N TYR A 268 5.06 7.91 -17.86
CA TYR A 268 5.81 6.94 -17.07
C TYR A 268 5.45 5.50 -17.45
N VAL A 269 4.16 5.17 -17.57
CA VAL A 269 3.70 3.82 -17.94
C VAL A 269 4.21 3.45 -19.33
N GLU A 270 4.14 4.34 -20.31
CA GLU A 270 4.63 4.10 -21.66
C GLU A 270 6.14 3.85 -21.66
N THR A 271 6.92 4.68 -20.99
CA THR A 271 8.38 4.52 -20.92
C THR A 271 8.81 3.29 -20.12
N SER A 272 8.03 2.88 -19.13
CA SER A 272 8.30 1.68 -18.33
C SER A 272 7.98 0.41 -19.13
N ARG A 273 6.88 0.37 -19.86
CA ARG A 273 6.51 -0.75 -20.74
C ARG A 273 7.52 -0.95 -21.88
N ALA A 274 8.06 0.14 -22.41
CA ALA A 274 9.07 0.06 -23.44
C ALA A 274 10.40 -0.58 -22.99
N LYS A 275 10.61 -0.67 -21.66
CA LYS A 275 11.79 -1.32 -21.05
C LYS A 275 11.56 -2.78 -20.68
N GLU A 276 10.31 -3.22 -20.61
CA GLU A 276 10.02 -4.64 -20.39
C GLU A 276 10.35 -5.42 -21.66
N PRO A 277 11.19 -6.48 -21.58
CA PRO A 277 11.39 -7.35 -22.74
C PRO A 277 10.01 -7.88 -23.13
N MET A 278 9.65 -7.72 -24.41
CA MET A 278 8.41 -8.32 -24.92
C MET A 278 8.42 -9.80 -24.54
N PRO A 279 7.34 -10.30 -23.93
CA PRO A 279 7.25 -11.72 -23.67
C PRO A 279 7.47 -12.43 -25.03
N HIS A 280 8.48 -13.29 -25.11
CA HIS A 280 8.63 -14.18 -26.25
C HIS A 280 7.32 -14.95 -26.35
N ILE A 281 6.47 -14.56 -27.28
CA ILE A 281 5.33 -15.37 -27.68
C ILE A 281 5.98 -16.61 -28.32
N ILE A 282 6.14 -17.65 -27.53
CA ILE A 282 6.48 -18.97 -28.06
C ILE A 282 5.24 -19.34 -28.90
N PRO A 283 5.33 -19.41 -30.21
CA PRO A 283 4.21 -19.80 -31.04
C PRO A 283 3.72 -21.14 -30.48
N ASN A 284 2.49 -21.23 -30.04
CA ASN A 284 1.94 -22.48 -29.52
C ASN A 284 2.03 -23.49 -30.68
N PRO A 285 2.88 -24.53 -30.62
CA PRO A 285 3.05 -25.46 -31.73
C PRO A 285 1.75 -26.18 -32.12
N MET A 286 0.73 -26.17 -31.26
CA MET A 286 -0.59 -26.68 -31.60
C MET A 286 -1.41 -25.78 -32.53
N GLN A 287 -1.13 -24.48 -32.61
CA GLN A 287 -1.86 -23.60 -33.54
C GLN A 287 -1.37 -23.79 -35.00
N SER A 288 -0.16 -24.26 -35.21
CA SER A 288 0.32 -24.59 -36.52
C SER A 288 -0.28 -25.90 -37.10
N PHE A 289 -0.71 -26.81 -36.24
CA PHE A 289 -1.34 -28.07 -36.67
C PHE A 289 -2.81 -27.90 -37.06
N VAL A 290 -3.51 -26.91 -36.52
CA VAL A 290 -4.94 -26.68 -36.84
C VAL A 290 -5.07 -26.00 -38.20
N THR A 291 -4.16 -25.11 -38.56
CA THR A 291 -4.19 -24.42 -39.87
C THR A 291 -3.82 -25.29 -41.05
N THR A 292 -2.99 -26.31 -40.85
CA THR A 292 -2.65 -27.27 -41.92
C THR A 292 -3.73 -28.33 -42.14
N ARG A 293 -4.56 -28.58 -41.16
CA ARG A 293 -5.64 -29.59 -41.27
C ARG A 293 -6.91 -29.06 -41.94
N ASN A 294 -7.14 -27.75 -41.92
CA ASN A 294 -8.26 -27.11 -42.61
C ASN A 294 -7.98 -26.79 -44.09
N GLY A 295 -6.76 -26.94 -44.55
CA GLY A 295 -6.42 -26.77 -45.95
C GLY A 295 -6.56 -28.02 -46.84
N SER A 296 -6.90 -29.17 -46.24
CA SER A 296 -6.99 -30.45 -46.96
C SER A 296 -8.39 -31.06 -47.07
N ILE A 297 -9.44 -30.29 -46.79
CA ILE A 297 -10.82 -30.74 -47.08
C ILE A 297 -11.36 -29.91 -48.25
N GLY A 298 -10.66 -29.94 -49.34
CA GLY A 298 -11.11 -29.39 -50.59
C GLY A 298 -10.65 -30.27 -51.72
N ASN A 299 -11.30 -31.43 -51.88
CA ASN A 299 -11.52 -32.10 -53.14
C ASN A 299 -11.93 -33.56 -52.88
N LEU A 300 -13.17 -33.77 -52.58
CA LEU A 300 -13.90 -35.01 -52.84
C LEU A 300 -15.24 -34.58 -53.47
N THR A 301 -15.15 -34.03 -54.67
CA THR A 301 -16.23 -34.01 -55.63
C THR A 301 -15.70 -34.63 -56.91
N GLY A 302 -16.27 -35.60 -57.39
CA GLY A 302 -16.04 -36.22 -58.68
C GLY A 302 -16.20 -37.70 -58.53
N ALA A 303 -17.31 -38.16 -58.78
CA ALA A 303 -17.96 -38.43 -60.06
C ALA A 303 -17.57 -39.83 -60.55
N ASP A 304 -18.52 -40.55 -60.60
CA ASP A 304 -19.03 -41.25 -61.74
C ASP A 304 -18.40 -42.61 -62.08
N ASP A 305 -19.27 -43.46 -62.16
CA ASP A 305 -19.66 -44.62 -62.92
C ASP A 305 -19.75 -45.89 -62.12
#